data_4fb48ac661b2249166ec2596cfb6e3fc
#
_entry.id   4fb48ac661b2249166ec2596cfb6e3fc
#
_cell.length_a   1.000
_cell.length_b   1.000
_cell.length_c   1.000
_cell.angle_alpha   90.00
_cell.angle_beta   90.00
_cell.angle_gamma   90.00
#
_symmetry.space_group_name_H-M   'P 1'
#
loop_
_entity.id
_entity.type
_entity.pdbx_description
1 polymer ?
#
loop_
_entity_poly.entity_id
_entity_poly.type
_entity_poly.pdbx_seq_one_letter_code
_entity_poly.pdbx_strand_id
1 'polypeptide(L)'
;GSIAVVIVLIILLRMYANRYTKVGPNEVMVISGRQHRTMEGRAVGFRIVKGGGTFVWPIFEKADILSLELMTLDVRLKEVYTITGVSVNVDGVAQVKIKGEDQAIRTAAERFLGRSEEEIKMIALQTVEGHLRGIVGTLTIEDIYKNRDAFAQKVQEVSAGDLANM
;
A
#
# COMPACT_ATOMS: atom_id res chain seq x y z
N GLY A 1 -51.79 -11.13 7.47
CA GLY A 1 -50.96 -10.04 6.88
C GLY A 1 -49.81 -9.56 7.77
N SER A 2 -50.01 -9.45 9.10
CA SER A 2 -49.03 -8.84 10.03
C SER A 2 -47.70 -9.61 10.17
N ILE A 3 -47.75 -10.94 10.15
CA ILE A 3 -46.57 -11.81 10.27
C ILE A 3 -45.63 -11.62 9.04
N ALA A 4 -46.20 -11.55 7.86
CA ALA A 4 -45.42 -11.36 6.63
C ALA A 4 -44.66 -10.00 6.63
N VAL A 5 -45.32 -8.95 7.13
CA VAL A 5 -44.72 -7.60 7.26
C VAL A 5 -43.54 -7.63 8.26
N VAL A 6 -43.72 -8.32 9.39
CA VAL A 6 -42.64 -8.47 10.40
C VAL A 6 -41.43 -9.24 9.84
N ILE A 7 -41.69 -10.32 9.10
CA ILE A 7 -40.62 -11.10 8.46
C ILE A 7 -39.87 -10.25 7.43
N VAL A 8 -40.55 -9.50 6.59
CA VAL A 8 -39.93 -8.59 5.62
C VAL A 8 -39.09 -7.51 6.33
N LEU A 9 -39.60 -6.95 7.42
CA LEU A 9 -38.89 -5.96 8.22
C LEU A 9 -37.61 -6.51 8.84
N ILE A 10 -37.64 -7.75 9.37
CA ILE A 10 -36.48 -8.43 9.92
C ILE A 10 -35.43 -8.72 8.83
N ILE A 11 -35.88 -9.15 7.64
CA ILE A 11 -34.98 -9.39 6.51
C ILE A 11 -34.29 -8.07 6.07
N LEU A 12 -35.05 -6.98 5.97
CA LEU A 12 -34.51 -5.67 5.63
C LEU A 12 -33.53 -5.16 6.68
N LEU A 13 -33.84 -5.32 7.96
CA LEU A 13 -32.96 -4.97 9.07
C LEU A 13 -31.67 -5.80 9.05
N ARG A 14 -31.75 -7.09 8.78
CA ARG A 14 -30.58 -7.97 8.63
C ARG A 14 -29.76 -7.60 7.42
N MET A 15 -30.37 -7.30 6.30
CA MET A 15 -29.67 -6.80 5.11
C MET A 15 -28.97 -5.47 5.39
N TYR A 16 -29.62 -4.55 6.10
CA TYR A 16 -29.04 -3.27 6.48
C TYR A 16 -27.86 -3.43 7.46
N ALA A 17 -28.04 -4.24 8.51
CA ALA A 17 -27.00 -4.48 9.51
C ALA A 17 -25.75 -5.16 8.92
N ASN A 18 -25.93 -6.02 7.95
CA ASN A 18 -24.83 -6.76 7.31
C ASN A 18 -24.00 -5.90 6.33
N ARG A 19 -24.44 -4.67 6.06
CA ARG A 19 -23.77 -3.71 5.13
C ARG A 19 -22.98 -2.62 5.85
N TYR A 20 -23.00 -2.63 7.17
CA TYR A 20 -22.15 -1.76 7.96
C TYR A 20 -20.78 -2.40 8.13
N THR A 21 -19.78 -1.87 7.40
CA THR A 21 -18.41 -2.38 7.45
C THR A 21 -17.58 -1.51 8.37
N LYS A 22 -16.89 -2.14 9.30
CA LYS A 22 -15.95 -1.47 10.21
C LYS A 22 -14.55 -1.49 9.61
N VAL A 23 -13.84 -0.38 9.75
CA VAL A 23 -12.45 -0.22 9.30
C VAL A 23 -11.56 -0.20 10.54
N GLY A 24 -10.53 -1.03 10.54
CA GLY A 24 -9.53 -1.06 11.61
C GLY A 24 -8.69 0.22 11.67
N PRO A 25 -7.95 0.43 12.76
CA PRO A 25 -7.11 1.62 12.93
C PRO A 25 -5.93 1.67 11.94
N ASN A 26 -5.46 0.52 11.48
CA ASN A 26 -4.34 0.38 10.55
C ASN A 26 -4.81 0.07 9.12
N GLU A 27 -6.09 0.31 8.83
CA GLU A 27 -6.71 0.03 7.56
C GLU A 27 -7.42 1.26 7.02
N VAL A 28 -7.51 1.32 5.71
CA VAL A 28 -8.30 2.33 5.01
C VAL A 28 -9.23 1.61 4.05
N MET A 29 -10.50 1.95 4.11
CA MET A 29 -11.47 1.48 3.14
C MET A 29 -11.57 2.47 2.00
N VAL A 30 -11.35 1.97 0.79
CA VAL A 30 -11.53 2.71 -0.45
C VAL A 30 -12.82 2.23 -1.10
N ILE A 31 -13.79 3.12 -1.21
CA ILE A 31 -15.10 2.82 -1.78
C ILE A 31 -15.17 3.44 -3.16
N SER A 32 -15.26 2.59 -4.17
CA SER A 32 -15.37 2.99 -5.59
C SER A 32 -16.79 2.74 -6.12
N GLY A 33 -17.19 3.43 -7.19
CA GLY A 33 -18.44 3.20 -7.91
C GLY A 33 -19.34 4.41 -8.05
N ARG A 34 -19.31 5.37 -7.13
CA ARG A 34 -20.08 6.62 -7.24
C ARG A 34 -19.14 7.82 -7.37
N GLN A 35 -19.38 8.67 -8.35
CA GLN A 35 -18.60 9.91 -8.47
C GLN A 35 -18.83 10.81 -7.26
N HIS A 36 -17.77 11.03 -6.50
CA HIS A 36 -17.75 11.99 -5.40
C HIS A 36 -16.91 13.19 -5.82
N ARG A 37 -17.44 14.39 -5.60
CA ARG A 37 -16.67 15.63 -5.75
C ARG A 37 -15.88 15.83 -4.47
N THR A 38 -14.57 15.91 -4.61
CA THR A 38 -13.67 16.31 -3.51
C THR A 38 -13.87 17.80 -3.20
N MET A 39 -13.50 18.26 -2.00
CA MET A 39 -13.52 19.69 -1.63
C MET A 39 -12.73 20.56 -2.60
N GLU A 40 -11.81 20.01 -3.38
CA GLU A 40 -11.02 20.67 -4.44
C GLU A 40 -11.69 20.66 -5.83
N GLY A 41 -12.94 20.19 -5.93
CA GLY A 41 -13.71 20.23 -7.18
C GLY A 41 -13.37 19.15 -8.22
N ARG A 42 -12.42 18.26 -7.95
CA ARG A 42 -12.10 17.11 -8.82
C ARG A 42 -13.10 15.98 -8.61
N ALA A 43 -13.68 15.48 -9.70
CA ALA A 43 -14.50 14.29 -9.67
C ALA A 43 -13.58 13.07 -9.52
N VAL A 44 -13.57 12.48 -8.34
CA VAL A 44 -12.83 11.24 -8.06
C VAL A 44 -13.85 10.11 -7.94
N GLY A 45 -13.61 9.00 -8.64
CA GLY A 45 -14.50 7.84 -8.64
C GLY A 45 -14.45 7.01 -7.37
N PHE A 46 -13.77 7.47 -6.29
CA PHE A 46 -13.67 6.76 -5.02
C PHE A 46 -13.63 7.71 -3.82
N ARG A 47 -14.04 7.21 -2.66
CA ARG A 47 -13.93 7.89 -1.36
C ARG A 47 -13.10 7.05 -0.40
N ILE A 48 -12.36 7.72 0.48
CA ILE A 48 -11.49 7.11 1.48
C ILE A 48 -12.16 7.23 2.85
N VAL A 49 -12.23 6.12 3.58
CA VAL A 49 -12.73 6.07 4.95
C VAL A 49 -11.61 5.55 5.85
N LYS A 50 -11.16 6.40 6.77
CA LYS A 50 -10.12 6.09 7.76
C LYS A 50 -10.78 5.82 9.11
N GLY A 51 -10.68 4.59 9.58
CA GLY A 51 -11.24 4.20 10.88
C GLY A 51 -12.75 4.35 11.00
N GLY A 52 -13.32 3.71 12.01
CA GLY A 52 -14.76 3.74 12.24
C GLY A 52 -15.54 2.82 11.33
N GLY A 53 -16.78 3.16 11.03
CA GLY A 53 -17.65 2.36 10.18
C GLY A 53 -18.38 3.21 9.15
N THR A 54 -18.63 2.62 8.00
CA THR A 54 -19.37 3.26 6.92
C THR A 54 -20.36 2.30 6.29
N PHE A 55 -21.37 2.88 5.69
CA PHE A 55 -22.35 2.14 4.92
C PHE A 55 -21.93 2.09 3.45
N VAL A 56 -21.88 0.88 2.89
CA VAL A 56 -21.54 0.63 1.48
C VAL A 56 -22.79 0.17 0.74
N TRP A 57 -23.13 0.86 -0.34
CA TRP A 57 -24.28 0.51 -1.18
C TRP A 57 -23.96 -0.70 -2.07
N PRO A 58 -24.61 -1.86 -1.85
CA PRO A 58 -24.20 -3.13 -2.46
C PRO A 58 -24.32 -3.20 -3.99
N ILE A 59 -25.15 -2.33 -4.59
CA ILE A 59 -25.41 -2.35 -6.04
C ILE A 59 -24.51 -1.38 -6.79
N PHE A 60 -24.12 -0.27 -6.15
CA PHE A 60 -23.44 0.85 -6.81
C PHE A 60 -22.03 1.09 -6.31
N GLU A 61 -21.64 0.52 -5.18
CA GLU A 61 -20.35 0.76 -4.55
C GLU A 61 -19.62 -0.55 -4.28
N LYS A 62 -18.32 -0.57 -4.56
CA LYS A 62 -17.39 -1.63 -4.19
C LYS A 62 -16.45 -1.08 -3.12
N ALA A 63 -16.30 -1.80 -2.03
CA ALA A 63 -15.37 -1.46 -0.96
C ALA A 63 -14.19 -2.42 -0.99
N ASP A 64 -13.00 -1.86 -1.08
CA ASP A 64 -11.74 -2.58 -0.95
C ASP A 64 -10.95 -2.02 0.25
N ILE A 65 -10.30 -2.89 1.00
CA ILE A 65 -9.51 -2.52 2.18
C ILE A 65 -8.05 -2.44 1.75
N LEU A 66 -7.40 -1.34 2.12
CA LEU A 66 -5.97 -1.12 1.93
C LEU A 66 -5.30 -1.11 3.31
N SER A 67 -4.36 -2.01 3.53
CA SER A 67 -3.58 -2.07 4.78
C SER A 67 -2.56 -0.93 4.82
N LEU A 68 -2.48 -0.25 5.97
CA LEU A 68 -1.44 0.73 6.29
C LEU A 68 -0.38 0.14 7.23
N GLU A 69 -0.40 -1.17 7.41
CA GLU A 69 0.55 -1.85 8.28
C GLU A 69 1.96 -1.82 7.72
N LEU A 70 2.91 -2.02 8.62
CA LEU A 70 4.32 -2.08 8.27
C LEU A 70 4.63 -3.43 7.62
N MET A 71 5.08 -3.41 6.38
CA MET A 71 5.53 -4.60 5.65
C MET A 71 7.03 -4.76 5.78
N THR A 72 7.49 -5.95 6.13
CA THR A 72 8.91 -6.29 6.17
C THR A 72 9.31 -7.00 4.88
N LEU A 73 10.35 -6.49 4.23
CA LEU A 73 10.91 -7.00 2.99
C LEU A 73 12.29 -7.61 3.27
N ASP A 74 12.47 -8.88 2.97
CA ASP A 74 13.77 -9.54 3.00
C ASP A 74 14.46 -9.32 1.65
N VAL A 75 15.41 -8.40 1.62
CA VAL A 75 16.16 -8.03 0.40
C VAL A 75 17.38 -8.92 0.27
N ARG A 76 17.47 -9.69 -0.80
CA ARG A 76 18.60 -10.59 -1.06
C ARG A 76 19.07 -10.47 -2.50
N LEU A 77 20.18 -9.78 -2.67
CA LEU A 77 20.84 -9.66 -3.97
C LEU A 77 22.08 -10.53 -4.03
N LYS A 78 22.13 -11.40 -5.03
CA LYS A 78 23.28 -12.26 -5.30
C LYS A 78 24.03 -11.78 -6.54
N GLU A 79 25.35 -11.89 -6.49
CA GLU A 79 26.24 -11.64 -7.64
C GLU A 79 26.04 -10.26 -8.28
N VAL A 80 25.94 -9.21 -7.47
CA VAL A 80 25.90 -7.83 -7.94
C VAL A 80 27.31 -7.29 -8.06
N TYR A 81 27.61 -6.68 -9.19
CA TYR A 81 28.95 -6.15 -9.45
C TYR A 81 29.06 -4.71 -8.98
N THR A 82 30.15 -4.42 -8.25
CA THR A 82 30.57 -3.07 -7.89
C THR A 82 31.19 -2.35 -9.09
N ILE A 83 31.44 -1.04 -8.95
CA ILE A 83 32.09 -0.23 -10.00
C ILE A 83 33.47 -0.78 -10.40
N THR A 84 34.15 -1.48 -9.50
CA THR A 84 35.46 -2.13 -9.75
C THR A 84 35.32 -3.54 -10.34
N GLY A 85 34.11 -3.99 -10.66
CA GLY A 85 33.85 -5.30 -11.23
C GLY A 85 33.93 -6.47 -10.24
N VAL A 86 33.89 -6.20 -8.95
CA VAL A 86 33.89 -7.24 -7.92
C VAL A 86 32.45 -7.62 -7.60
N SER A 87 32.16 -8.92 -7.62
CA SER A 87 30.86 -9.47 -7.28
C SER A 87 30.65 -9.48 -5.77
N VAL A 88 29.52 -8.95 -5.32
CA VAL A 88 29.12 -8.93 -3.92
C VAL A 88 27.72 -9.49 -3.74
N ASN A 89 27.47 -10.10 -2.58
CA ASN A 89 26.14 -10.46 -2.13
C ASN A 89 25.69 -9.45 -1.08
N VAL A 90 24.46 -8.95 -1.22
CA VAL A 90 23.88 -7.98 -0.28
C VAL A 90 22.61 -8.56 0.30
N ASP A 91 22.61 -8.78 1.59
CA ASP A 91 21.45 -9.23 2.36
C ASP A 91 21.06 -8.14 3.36
N GLY A 92 19.78 -7.86 3.42
CA GLY A 92 19.26 -6.84 4.31
C GLY A 92 17.75 -6.96 4.51
N VAL A 93 17.24 -6.14 5.41
CA VAL A 93 15.81 -6.04 5.70
C VAL A 93 15.37 -4.60 5.51
N ALA A 94 14.34 -4.39 4.70
CA ALA A 94 13.70 -3.11 4.54
C ALA A 94 12.28 -3.15 5.12
N GLN A 95 11.86 -2.05 5.72
CA GLN A 95 10.50 -1.90 6.21
C GLN A 95 9.81 -0.78 5.44
N VAL A 96 8.64 -1.08 4.87
CA VAL A 96 7.85 -0.15 4.09
C VAL A 96 6.41 -0.13 4.59
N LYS A 97 5.78 1.03 4.49
CA LYS A 97 4.35 1.20 4.79
C LYS A 97 3.75 2.29 3.92
N ILE A 98 2.45 2.21 3.69
CA ILE A 98 1.71 3.30 3.05
C ILE A 98 1.53 4.42 4.09
N LYS A 99 1.89 5.66 3.71
CA LYS A 99 1.68 6.81 4.59
C LYS A 99 0.20 7.05 4.82
N GLY A 100 -0.15 7.43 6.07
CA GLY A 100 -1.52 7.74 6.46
C GLY A 100 -2.07 9.09 5.93
N GLU A 101 -1.32 9.81 5.12
CA GLU A 101 -1.74 11.06 4.49
C GLU A 101 -2.73 10.78 3.34
N ASP A 102 -3.72 11.64 3.16
CA ASP A 102 -4.78 11.43 2.15
C ASP A 102 -4.22 11.33 0.73
N GLN A 103 -3.20 12.12 0.41
CA GLN A 103 -2.58 12.07 -0.90
C GLN A 103 -1.85 10.75 -1.16
N ALA A 104 -1.09 10.25 -0.17
CA ALA A 104 -0.40 8.99 -0.27
C ALA A 104 -1.37 7.81 -0.39
N ILE A 105 -2.46 7.84 0.38
CA ILE A 105 -3.51 6.82 0.29
C ILE A 105 -4.21 6.85 -1.08
N ARG A 106 -4.45 8.03 -1.67
CA ARG A 106 -5.01 8.15 -3.02
C ARG A 106 -4.09 7.53 -4.07
N THR A 107 -2.82 7.88 -4.04
CA THR A 107 -1.80 7.31 -4.96
C THR A 107 -1.72 5.81 -4.82
N ALA A 108 -1.66 5.29 -3.58
CA ALA A 108 -1.65 3.86 -3.32
C ALA A 108 -2.94 3.16 -3.77
N ALA A 109 -4.11 3.79 -3.56
CA ALA A 109 -5.38 3.25 -4.02
C ALA A 109 -5.47 3.17 -5.54
N GLU A 110 -5.01 4.20 -6.27
CA GLU A 110 -5.01 4.19 -7.74
C GLU A 110 -4.17 3.06 -8.33
N ARG A 111 -3.11 2.63 -7.62
CA ARG A 111 -2.17 1.62 -8.11
C ARG A 111 -2.40 0.22 -7.55
N PHE A 112 -2.81 0.13 -6.32
CA PHE A 112 -2.86 -1.13 -5.57
C PHE A 112 -4.26 -1.59 -5.20
N LEU A 113 -5.30 -0.82 -5.53
CA LEU A 113 -6.66 -1.21 -5.19
C LEU A 113 -7.01 -2.58 -5.80
N GLY A 114 -7.47 -3.50 -4.95
CA GLY A 114 -7.82 -4.87 -5.35
C GLY A 114 -6.61 -5.82 -5.49
N ARG A 115 -5.38 -5.38 -5.19
CA ARG A 115 -4.22 -6.27 -5.09
C ARG A 115 -4.08 -6.83 -3.68
N SER A 116 -3.54 -8.02 -3.57
CA SER A 116 -3.21 -8.61 -2.28
C SER A 116 -2.01 -7.91 -1.63
N GLU A 117 -1.89 -8.04 -0.31
CA GLU A 117 -0.74 -7.50 0.43
C GLU A 117 0.58 -8.11 -0.07
N GLU A 118 0.57 -9.40 -0.43
CA GLU A 118 1.72 -10.11 -0.98
C GLU A 118 2.16 -9.54 -2.33
N GLU A 119 1.21 -9.16 -3.19
CA GLU A 119 1.53 -8.54 -4.48
C GLU A 119 2.14 -7.15 -4.28
N ILE A 120 1.61 -6.35 -3.36
CA ILE A 120 2.16 -5.03 -3.02
C ILE A 120 3.57 -5.18 -2.44
N LYS A 121 3.77 -6.13 -1.53
CA LYS A 121 5.05 -6.46 -0.95
C LYS A 121 6.08 -6.89 -2.00
N MET A 122 5.67 -7.69 -2.97
CA MET A 122 6.54 -8.13 -4.07
C MET A 122 6.96 -6.95 -4.95
N ILE A 123 6.05 -6.05 -5.30
CA ILE A 123 6.36 -4.86 -6.10
C ILE A 123 7.35 -3.95 -5.34
N ALA A 124 7.10 -3.70 -4.07
CA ALA A 124 7.99 -2.91 -3.23
C ALA A 124 9.38 -3.54 -3.11
N LEU A 125 9.45 -4.86 -2.94
CA LEU A 125 10.71 -5.61 -2.90
C LEU A 125 11.50 -5.46 -4.20
N GLN A 126 10.86 -5.67 -5.34
CA GLN A 126 11.51 -5.54 -6.66
C GLN A 126 12.04 -4.13 -6.89
N THR A 127 11.31 -3.10 -6.43
CA THR A 127 11.73 -1.70 -6.53
C THR A 127 12.98 -1.45 -5.70
N VAL A 128 12.98 -1.88 -4.44
CA VAL A 128 14.14 -1.73 -3.53
C VAL A 128 15.35 -2.50 -4.06
N GLU A 129 15.17 -3.72 -4.54
CA GLU A 129 16.24 -4.53 -5.14
C GLU A 129 16.83 -3.89 -6.39
N GLY A 130 15.99 -3.30 -7.24
CA GLY A 130 16.43 -2.58 -8.44
C GLY A 130 17.32 -1.39 -8.10
N HIS A 131 16.90 -0.56 -7.13
CA HIS A 131 17.70 0.57 -6.67
C HIS A 131 18.97 0.16 -5.98
N LEU A 132 18.89 -0.86 -5.12
CA LEU A 132 20.06 -1.38 -4.43
C LEU A 132 21.13 -1.87 -5.43
N ARG A 133 20.71 -2.59 -6.47
CA ARG A 133 21.61 -3.05 -7.54
C ARG A 133 22.26 -1.87 -8.27
N GLY A 134 21.47 -0.84 -8.60
CA GLY A 134 21.99 0.38 -9.24
C GLY A 134 23.01 1.10 -8.35
N ILE A 135 22.73 1.27 -7.08
CA ILE A 135 23.61 1.95 -6.12
C ILE A 135 24.92 1.15 -5.92
N VAL A 136 24.85 -0.16 -5.74
CA VAL A 136 26.02 -1.02 -5.61
C VAL A 136 26.95 -0.90 -6.84
N GLY A 137 26.37 -0.84 -8.03
CA GLY A 137 27.11 -0.64 -9.28
C GLY A 137 27.87 0.69 -9.38
N THR A 138 27.56 1.67 -8.55
CA THR A 138 28.23 2.97 -8.52
C THR A 138 29.29 3.11 -7.42
N LEU A 139 29.39 2.13 -6.51
CA LEU A 139 30.25 2.18 -5.33
C LEU A 139 31.38 1.16 -5.40
N THR A 140 32.47 1.44 -4.67
CA THR A 140 33.53 0.46 -4.41
C THR A 140 33.14 -0.43 -3.24
N ILE A 141 33.79 -1.59 -3.10
CA ILE A 141 33.62 -2.46 -1.92
C ILE A 141 33.95 -1.69 -0.64
N GLU A 142 35.02 -0.88 -0.69
CA GLU A 142 35.47 -0.10 0.47
C GLU A 142 34.39 0.90 0.92
N ASP A 143 33.72 1.58 0.00
CA ASP A 143 32.64 2.50 0.30
C ASP A 143 31.46 1.79 0.97
N ILE A 144 31.10 0.62 0.46
CA ILE A 144 30.00 -0.19 1.02
C ILE A 144 30.35 -0.69 2.42
N TYR A 145 31.59 -1.14 2.63
CA TYR A 145 32.02 -1.73 3.89
C TYR A 145 32.30 -0.69 4.98
N LYS A 146 33.00 0.41 4.63
CA LYS A 146 33.40 1.43 5.60
C LYS A 146 32.26 2.38 5.97
N ASN A 147 31.35 2.66 5.03
CA ASN A 147 30.27 3.63 5.20
C ASN A 147 28.88 2.98 5.11
N ARG A 148 28.66 1.90 5.87
CA ARG A 148 27.39 1.12 5.82
C ARG A 148 26.15 1.98 6.05
N ASP A 149 26.21 2.92 7.01
CA ASP A 149 25.08 3.78 7.33
C ASP A 149 24.77 4.77 6.19
N ALA A 150 25.79 5.36 5.58
CA ALA A 150 25.63 6.22 4.42
C ALA A 150 25.10 5.45 3.21
N PHE A 151 25.54 4.21 3.01
CA PHE A 151 25.01 3.33 1.98
C PHE A 151 23.53 3.02 2.20
N ALA A 152 23.15 2.61 3.42
CA ALA A 152 21.77 2.32 3.79
C ALA A 152 20.88 3.55 3.63
N GLN A 153 21.33 4.73 4.05
CA GLN A 153 20.62 6.00 3.88
C GLN A 153 20.41 6.34 2.40
N LYS A 154 21.40 6.16 1.56
CA LYS A 154 21.31 6.41 0.11
C LYS A 154 20.29 5.48 -0.56
N VAL A 155 20.28 4.20 -0.18
CA VAL A 155 19.28 3.23 -0.65
C VAL A 155 17.88 3.66 -0.22
N GLN A 156 17.72 4.07 1.04
CA GLN A 156 16.45 4.53 1.59
C GLN A 156 15.93 5.77 0.86
N GLU A 157 16.76 6.79 0.64
CA GLU A 157 16.37 8.03 -0.04
C GLU A 157 15.90 7.76 -1.47
N VAL A 158 16.68 7.01 -2.24
CA VAL A 158 16.34 6.70 -3.64
C VAL A 158 15.09 5.83 -3.73
N SER A 159 15.00 4.79 -2.91
CA SER A 159 13.84 3.90 -2.91
C SER A 159 12.58 4.58 -2.40
N ALA A 160 12.67 5.45 -1.38
CA ALA A 160 11.54 6.19 -0.84
C ALA A 160 10.94 7.16 -1.88
N GLY A 161 11.78 7.78 -2.72
CA GLY A 161 11.33 8.66 -3.79
C GLY A 161 10.42 7.94 -4.79
N ASP A 162 10.83 6.78 -5.25
CA ASP A 162 10.08 6.00 -6.23
C ASP A 162 8.86 5.31 -5.61
N LEU A 163 9.00 4.77 -4.39
CA LEU A 163 7.87 4.18 -3.66
C LEU A 163 6.79 5.21 -3.30
N ALA A 164 7.17 6.47 -3.05
CA ALA A 164 6.20 7.55 -2.81
C ALA A 164 5.41 7.94 -4.07
N ASN A 165 5.97 7.66 -5.25
CA ASN A 165 5.31 7.90 -6.53
C ASN A 165 4.51 6.68 -7.04
N MET A 166 4.57 5.58 -6.32
CA MET A 166 3.78 4.36 -6.55
C MET A 166 2.53 4.35 -5.69
#